data_f74150cb081faed80324498d1817c7c9
#
_entry.id   f74150cb081faed80324498d1817c7c9
#
_cell.length_a   1.000
_cell.length_b   1.000
_cell.length_c   1.000
_cell.angle_alpha   90.00
_cell.angle_beta   90.00
_cell.angle_gamma   90.00
#
_symmetry.space_group_name_H-M   'P 1'
#
loop_
_entity.id
_entity.type
_entity.pdbx_description
1 polymer ?
#
loop_
_entity_poly.entity_id
_entity_poly.type
_entity_poly.pdbx_seq_one_letter_code
_entity_poly.pdbx_strand_id
1 'polypeptide(L)'
;NPKGGDGILGKIVGSQGTVVRGGYSRIWGRINGVNQVLVPLLGAGLIQAVACVDPTPSNTCAGNAGTDPSNAYRIGVDGLTPYLPAPSATLPQPYYPGVGSNVAVGDTESLDPNYKPQRTDNFTISIQRQITQKTILEVGYIGRKITNESSAIDLDAVPYMTTLGGQTFANAYATTYFALANGTAASAIPLQPFFESALGGANSATCKAYGSCTAYVASVDTSLIKGAQVSDLWAALNKATSWTLGKTMYSGSPLTAASIEDVGSSGYGNYNAMYVTWRARDFHNATILSNFTWSRSLGTSPQTQSSSGYTFLDPFNLGANYGPNGFDIRFLYNIAISYKDPFYKNQKGILGHLLGGYSIAPLFTAQSGSPLCVGYTAGSEGQPFGSTSSANVSPVPGQCAIPIVPTSYQNSLNENVSGSGGIGTNNPTGLNYFANPAAAEANFRKCILGYDTSCGGSGTMRGLPTWNLDASALKDIGVWKDGRVGATLSFSFTNVLNHFQAGSPSLSLSSPTTFGRITSQANTPRNLEFGLRVHF
;
A
#
# COMPACT_ATOMS: atom_id res chain seq x y z
N ASN A 1 11.01 -18.80 -38.32
CA ASN A 1 9.84 -19.58 -38.78
C ASN A 1 10.25 -21.04 -38.88
N PRO A 2 9.91 -21.89 -37.90
CA PRO A 2 10.12 -23.32 -38.02
C PRO A 2 9.24 -23.84 -39.15
N LYS A 3 9.83 -24.53 -40.12
CA LYS A 3 9.09 -25.29 -41.12
C LYS A 3 8.46 -26.47 -40.40
N GLY A 4 7.12 -26.57 -40.41
CA GLY A 4 6.41 -27.68 -39.78
C GLY A 4 6.77 -29.02 -40.41
N GLY A 5 7.23 -29.97 -39.59
CA GLY A 5 7.33 -31.37 -39.93
C GLY A 5 6.02 -32.10 -39.59
N ASP A 6 5.88 -33.37 -40.01
CA ASP A 6 4.66 -34.17 -39.85
C ASP A 6 4.31 -34.65 -38.43
N GLY A 7 5.03 -34.17 -37.40
CA GLY A 7 4.80 -34.51 -36.00
C GLY A 7 3.81 -33.59 -35.29
N ILE A 8 3.51 -33.89 -34.01
CA ILE A 8 2.65 -33.07 -33.14
C ILE A 8 3.13 -31.62 -33.10
N LEU A 9 4.45 -31.38 -32.99
CA LEU A 9 5.06 -30.04 -33.05
C LEU A 9 4.79 -29.37 -34.40
N GLY A 10 4.83 -30.07 -35.52
CA GLY A 10 4.50 -29.53 -36.82
C GLY A 10 3.02 -29.14 -36.96
N LYS A 11 2.12 -29.88 -36.33
CA LYS A 11 0.69 -29.50 -36.25
C LYS A 11 0.45 -28.29 -35.36
N ILE A 12 1.21 -28.15 -34.28
CA ILE A 12 1.13 -27.01 -33.37
C ILE A 12 1.79 -25.77 -33.99
N VAL A 13 2.95 -25.93 -34.61
CA VAL A 13 3.74 -24.81 -35.14
C VAL A 13 3.26 -24.39 -36.54
N GLY A 14 2.70 -25.33 -37.33
CA GLY A 14 2.16 -25.09 -38.68
C GLY A 14 3.20 -24.53 -39.66
N SER A 15 2.86 -24.55 -40.94
CA SER A 15 3.69 -23.92 -41.98
C SER A 15 3.42 -22.41 -42.00
N GLN A 16 4.40 -21.59 -41.62
CA GLN A 16 4.45 -20.12 -41.80
C GLN A 16 3.50 -19.26 -40.94
N GLY A 17 2.55 -19.79 -40.18
CA GLY A 17 1.57 -19.03 -39.39
C GLY A 17 1.93 -18.80 -37.93
N THR A 18 3.06 -19.35 -37.45
CA THR A 18 3.46 -19.26 -36.03
C THR A 18 4.77 -18.52 -35.88
N VAL A 19 4.82 -17.59 -34.92
CA VAL A 19 6.02 -16.85 -34.56
C VAL A 19 6.27 -17.03 -33.06
N VAL A 20 7.47 -17.50 -32.72
CA VAL A 20 7.93 -17.54 -31.33
C VAL A 20 8.87 -16.36 -31.10
N ARG A 21 8.67 -15.62 -30.03
CA ARG A 21 9.53 -14.52 -29.61
C ARG A 21 9.97 -14.75 -28.18
N GLY A 22 11.21 -14.44 -27.90
CA GLY A 22 11.75 -14.45 -26.54
C GLY A 22 12.66 -13.24 -26.37
N GLY A 23 12.72 -12.76 -25.15
CA GLY A 23 13.55 -11.63 -24.83
C GLY A 23 14.01 -11.63 -23.38
N TYR A 24 15.18 -11.09 -23.16
CA TYR A 24 15.72 -10.77 -21.87
C TYR A 24 16.19 -9.33 -21.88
N SER A 25 15.88 -8.60 -20.84
CA SER A 25 16.42 -7.26 -20.65
C SER A 25 16.72 -7.02 -19.18
N ARG A 26 17.78 -6.27 -18.93
CA ARG A 26 18.12 -5.74 -17.62
C ARG A 26 17.95 -4.24 -17.65
N ILE A 27 17.17 -3.72 -16.72
CA ILE A 27 16.89 -2.31 -16.57
C ILE A 27 17.33 -1.87 -15.19
N TRP A 28 18.03 -0.74 -15.15
CA TRP A 28 18.40 -0.08 -13.91
C TRP A 28 17.39 1.03 -13.63
N GLY A 29 16.87 1.07 -12.41
CA GLY A 29 15.99 2.13 -11.95
C GLY A 29 16.75 3.45 -11.86
N ARG A 30 16.06 4.53 -12.09
CA ARG A 30 16.59 5.87 -11.81
C ARG A 30 16.62 6.06 -10.28
N ILE A 31 17.74 6.54 -9.77
CA ILE A 31 17.80 7.01 -8.40
C ILE A 31 16.93 8.26 -8.30
N ASN A 32 16.03 8.30 -7.34
CA ASN A 32 15.20 9.46 -7.12
C ASN A 32 16.06 10.61 -6.56
N GLY A 33 16.08 11.74 -7.24
CA GLY A 33 16.82 12.91 -6.79
C GLY A 33 16.32 13.45 -5.45
N VAL A 34 15.04 13.25 -5.12
CA VAL A 34 14.47 13.60 -3.80
C VAL A 34 15.14 12.80 -2.70
N ASN A 35 15.28 11.47 -2.87
CA ASN A 35 15.94 10.63 -1.87
C ASN A 35 17.43 10.98 -1.71
N GLN A 36 18.10 11.39 -2.77
CA GLN A 36 19.50 11.79 -2.70
C GLN A 36 19.75 13.12 -1.98
N VAL A 37 18.77 14.00 -1.98
CA VAL A 37 18.87 15.33 -1.36
C VAL A 37 18.15 15.37 -0.03
N LEU A 38 16.90 14.91 0.00
CA LEU A 38 16.04 15.03 1.18
C LEU A 38 16.49 14.09 2.29
N VAL A 39 16.82 12.84 1.98
CA VAL A 39 17.26 11.86 2.98
C VAL A 39 18.51 12.34 3.73
N PRO A 40 19.61 12.77 3.08
CA PRO A 40 20.74 13.34 3.80
C PRO A 40 20.40 14.63 4.57
N LEU A 41 19.43 15.43 4.09
CA LEU A 41 19.00 16.64 4.80
C LEU A 41 18.20 16.33 6.07
N LEU A 42 17.48 15.19 6.09
CA LEU A 42 16.74 14.72 7.28
C LEU A 42 17.61 13.93 8.25
N GLY A 43 18.89 13.81 7.95
CA GLY A 43 19.87 13.12 8.78
C GLY A 43 19.94 13.66 10.20
N ALA A 44 20.19 12.77 11.15
CA ALA A 44 20.33 13.12 12.55
C ALA A 44 21.37 14.22 12.76
N GLY A 45 20.97 15.30 13.37
CA GLY A 45 21.82 16.43 13.69
C GLY A 45 22.15 17.39 12.54
N LEU A 46 21.59 17.20 11.35
CA LEU A 46 21.83 18.08 10.20
C LEU A 46 20.76 19.16 10.04
N ILE A 47 19.54 18.92 10.46
CA ILE A 47 18.44 19.88 10.36
C ILE A 47 18.08 20.42 11.73
N GLN A 48 18.15 21.72 11.83
CA GLN A 48 17.56 22.47 12.92
C GLN A 48 16.20 22.99 12.43
N ALA A 49 15.11 22.41 12.94
CA ALA A 49 13.78 22.88 12.60
C ALA A 49 13.57 24.26 13.22
N VAL A 50 13.35 25.26 12.38
CA VAL A 50 12.94 26.59 12.80
C VAL A 50 11.49 26.77 12.38
N ALA A 51 10.59 26.77 13.36
CA ALA A 51 9.18 27.07 13.15
C ALA A 51 8.89 28.47 13.68
N CYS A 52 8.43 29.35 12.81
CA CYS A 52 8.08 30.70 13.16
C CYS A 52 6.78 31.10 12.46
N VAL A 53 5.75 31.39 13.23
CA VAL A 53 4.44 31.81 12.68
C VAL A 53 4.42 33.33 12.44
N ASP A 54 5.09 34.10 13.29
CA ASP A 54 5.19 35.54 13.18
C ASP A 54 6.65 36.00 13.29
N PRO A 55 7.41 35.93 12.16
CA PRO A 55 8.80 36.37 12.13
C PRO A 55 8.91 37.89 12.26
N THR A 56 9.67 38.37 13.22
CA THR A 56 9.90 39.79 13.46
C THR A 56 11.20 40.27 12.78
N PRO A 57 11.34 41.57 12.49
CA PRO A 57 12.58 42.13 11.93
C PRO A 57 13.83 41.91 12.79
N SER A 58 13.67 41.61 14.08
CA SER A 58 14.76 41.28 14.99
C SER A 58 15.19 39.80 14.94
N ASN A 59 14.72 39.01 13.98
CA ASN A 59 14.94 37.58 13.90
C ASN A 59 14.44 36.78 15.11
N THR A 60 13.41 37.26 15.76
CA THR A 60 12.70 36.55 16.82
C THR A 60 11.33 36.13 16.32
N CYS A 61 10.81 35.06 16.86
CA CYS A 61 9.44 34.65 16.58
C CYS A 61 8.54 35.17 17.70
N ALA A 62 7.53 35.94 17.33
CA ALA A 62 6.45 36.31 18.25
C ALA A 62 5.35 35.24 18.15
N GLY A 63 4.94 34.68 19.27
CA GLY A 63 3.88 33.69 19.35
C GLY A 63 4.33 32.23 19.23
N ASN A 64 3.39 31.31 19.46
CA ASN A 64 3.61 29.88 19.38
C ASN A 64 3.30 29.38 17.93
N ALA A 65 4.21 28.61 17.36
CA ALA A 65 4.03 28.03 16.07
C ALA A 65 2.68 27.27 15.97
N GLY A 66 1.86 27.63 14.97
CA GLY A 66 0.64 26.90 14.63
C GLY A 66 -0.61 27.23 15.44
N THR A 67 -0.60 28.23 16.33
CA THR A 67 -1.74 28.52 17.22
C THR A 67 -2.66 29.64 16.73
N ASP A 68 -2.18 30.58 15.93
CA ASP A 68 -2.99 31.69 15.43
C ASP A 68 -2.65 32.02 13.96
N PRO A 69 -3.57 31.71 13.01
CA PRO A 69 -3.36 32.02 11.61
C PRO A 69 -3.28 33.53 11.32
N SER A 70 -3.76 34.39 12.20
CA SER A 70 -3.69 35.85 12.03
C SER A 70 -2.27 36.39 12.12
N ASN A 71 -1.37 35.64 12.79
CA ASN A 71 0.04 35.95 12.94
C ASN A 71 0.92 35.35 11.84
N ALA A 72 0.32 34.68 10.83
CA ALA A 72 1.07 34.12 9.74
C ALA A 72 1.70 35.23 8.86
N TYR A 73 2.98 35.04 8.53
CA TYR A 73 3.67 35.97 7.64
C TYR A 73 3.02 36.01 6.25
N ARG A 74 2.71 37.22 5.77
CA ARG A 74 2.02 37.45 4.49
C ARG A 74 2.99 38.09 3.49
N ILE A 75 3.41 37.33 2.51
CA ILE A 75 4.30 37.83 1.46
C ILE A 75 3.63 39.02 0.73
N GLY A 76 4.38 40.12 0.60
CA GLY A 76 3.91 41.34 -0.04
C GLY A 76 3.18 42.31 0.89
N VAL A 77 2.79 41.90 2.09
CA VAL A 77 2.23 42.73 3.15
C VAL A 77 3.26 42.97 4.25
N ASP A 78 3.84 41.89 4.74
CA ASP A 78 4.81 41.90 5.85
C ASP A 78 6.27 41.86 5.34
N GLY A 79 6.49 41.86 4.02
CA GLY A 79 7.77 41.83 3.33
C GLY A 79 7.83 40.81 2.21
N LEU A 80 8.98 40.65 1.56
CA LEU A 80 9.19 39.64 0.52
C LEU A 80 9.80 38.33 1.07
N THR A 81 10.52 38.41 2.16
CA THR A 81 11.19 37.27 2.81
C THR A 81 10.89 37.26 4.29
N PRO A 82 10.48 36.11 4.85
CA PRO A 82 10.26 36.01 6.28
C PRO A 82 11.57 36.18 7.07
N TYR A 83 11.49 36.83 8.21
CA TYR A 83 12.60 36.92 9.15
C TYR A 83 12.63 35.63 9.98
N LEU A 84 13.54 34.75 9.69
CA LEU A 84 13.74 33.52 10.45
C LEU A 84 14.91 33.71 11.41
N PRO A 85 14.82 33.21 12.65
CA PRO A 85 15.95 33.25 13.55
C PRO A 85 17.12 32.45 12.98
N ALA A 86 18.33 32.95 13.16
CA ALA A 86 19.53 32.21 12.76
C ALA A 86 19.64 30.89 13.54
N PRO A 87 20.10 29.81 12.91
CA PRO A 87 20.39 28.57 13.61
C PRO A 87 21.36 28.83 14.77
N SER A 88 21.09 28.23 15.94
CA SER A 88 21.97 28.39 17.10
C SER A 88 23.25 27.60 16.89
N ALA A 89 24.38 28.31 16.90
CA ALA A 89 25.71 27.69 16.87
C ALA A 89 26.13 27.04 18.21
N THR A 90 25.35 27.24 19.26
CA THR A 90 25.63 26.71 20.60
C THR A 90 24.93 25.41 20.93
N LEU A 91 24.09 24.89 20.01
CA LEU A 91 23.47 23.61 20.22
C LEU A 91 24.51 22.48 20.13
N PRO A 92 24.39 21.48 21.03
CA PRO A 92 25.28 20.33 20.96
C PRO A 92 25.17 19.62 19.59
N GLN A 93 26.31 19.23 19.08
CA GLN A 93 26.37 18.46 17.83
C GLN A 93 26.71 17.00 18.12
N PRO A 94 26.05 16.03 17.46
CA PRO A 94 24.95 16.19 16.50
C PRO A 94 23.69 16.73 17.16
N TYR A 95 22.96 17.58 16.45
CA TYR A 95 21.69 18.14 16.92
C TYR A 95 20.56 17.17 16.63
N TYR A 96 19.81 16.79 17.66
CA TYR A 96 18.63 15.95 17.51
C TYR A 96 17.38 16.81 17.71
N PRO A 97 16.51 16.91 16.71
CA PRO A 97 15.27 17.68 16.82
C PRO A 97 14.41 17.17 17.97
N GLY A 98 13.82 18.08 18.72
CA GLY A 98 12.88 17.75 19.82
C GLY A 98 13.45 17.79 21.23
N VAL A 99 14.73 18.01 21.39
CA VAL A 99 15.34 18.16 22.72
C VAL A 99 15.00 19.52 23.31
N GLY A 100 14.21 19.54 24.38
CA GLY A 100 13.90 20.73 25.16
C GLY A 100 12.95 21.73 24.53
N SER A 101 12.26 21.39 23.45
CA SER A 101 11.25 22.21 22.79
C SER A 101 9.98 21.40 22.48
N ASN A 102 8.85 22.10 22.33
CA ASN A 102 7.57 21.50 21.89
C ASN A 102 7.56 21.13 20.39
N VAL A 103 8.72 20.92 19.78
CA VAL A 103 8.81 20.52 18.37
C VAL A 103 8.58 19.02 18.29
N ALA A 104 7.64 18.62 17.46
CA ALA A 104 7.42 17.21 17.17
C ALA A 104 8.73 16.61 16.63
N VAL A 105 9.16 15.53 17.28
CA VAL A 105 10.32 14.78 16.83
C VAL A 105 9.89 13.99 15.59
N GLY A 106 10.49 14.29 14.44
CA GLY A 106 10.31 13.55 13.23
C GLY A 106 11.24 12.34 13.13
N ASP A 107 10.94 11.46 12.21
CA ASP A 107 11.86 10.40 11.83
C ASP A 107 13.14 11.02 11.27
N THR A 108 14.29 10.46 11.62
CA THR A 108 15.59 10.85 11.06
C THR A 108 16.04 9.81 10.07
N GLU A 109 16.50 10.24 8.92
CA GLU A 109 16.89 9.36 7.84
C GLU A 109 18.38 9.53 7.52
N SER A 110 19.05 8.43 7.19
CA SER A 110 20.38 8.42 6.61
C SER A 110 20.39 7.61 5.32
N LEU A 111 21.23 7.97 4.39
CA LEU A 111 21.40 7.20 3.16
C LEU A 111 22.54 6.20 3.34
N ASP A 112 22.25 4.91 3.13
CA ASP A 112 23.26 3.86 3.13
C ASP A 112 24.37 4.20 2.10
N PRO A 113 25.63 4.29 2.52
CA PRO A 113 26.74 4.55 1.61
C PRO A 113 26.91 3.48 0.52
N ASN A 114 26.33 2.30 0.71
CA ASN A 114 26.30 1.20 -0.26
C ASN A 114 25.01 1.16 -1.09
N TYR A 115 24.21 2.23 -1.08
CA TYR A 115 22.96 2.30 -1.84
C TYR A 115 23.18 1.96 -3.31
N LYS A 116 22.35 1.06 -3.83
CA LYS A 116 22.41 0.58 -5.23
C LYS A 116 21.12 0.91 -5.95
N PRO A 117 21.19 1.33 -7.22
CA PRO A 117 20.00 1.49 -8.03
C PRO A 117 19.20 0.19 -8.13
N GLN A 118 17.88 0.31 -8.11
CA GLN A 118 16.98 -0.81 -8.37
C GLN A 118 17.34 -1.47 -9.70
N ARG A 119 17.37 -2.79 -9.72
CA ARG A 119 17.63 -3.60 -10.92
C ARG A 119 16.43 -4.48 -11.21
N THR A 120 15.95 -4.43 -12.43
CA THR A 120 14.88 -5.30 -12.91
C THR A 120 15.38 -6.16 -14.07
N ASP A 121 15.37 -7.46 -13.88
CA ASP A 121 15.61 -8.46 -14.92
C ASP A 121 14.28 -8.91 -15.48
N ASN A 122 14.03 -8.67 -16.77
CA ASN A 122 12.79 -9.03 -17.46
C ASN A 122 13.04 -10.22 -18.37
N PHE A 123 12.13 -11.19 -18.32
CA PHE A 123 12.10 -12.37 -19.16
C PHE A 123 10.77 -12.41 -19.89
N THR A 124 10.78 -12.57 -21.19
CA THR A 124 9.56 -12.68 -21.97
C THR A 124 9.67 -13.84 -22.94
N ILE A 125 8.58 -14.57 -23.09
CA ILE A 125 8.42 -15.55 -24.16
C ILE A 125 6.98 -15.48 -24.66
N SER A 126 6.79 -15.45 -25.97
CA SER A 126 5.45 -15.51 -26.55
C SER A 126 5.41 -16.37 -27.79
N ILE A 127 4.25 -16.95 -28.01
CA ILE A 127 3.89 -17.70 -29.20
C ILE A 127 2.70 -17.00 -29.83
N GLN A 128 2.89 -16.47 -31.01
CA GLN A 128 1.86 -15.83 -31.81
C GLN A 128 1.49 -16.75 -32.97
N ARG A 129 0.20 -17.01 -33.15
CA ARG A 129 -0.30 -17.82 -34.23
C ARG A 129 -1.38 -17.09 -35.00
N GLN A 130 -1.25 -17.09 -36.31
CA GLN A 130 -2.31 -16.68 -37.21
C GLN A 130 -3.32 -17.84 -37.34
N ILE A 131 -4.54 -17.64 -36.83
CA ILE A 131 -5.61 -18.63 -36.86
C ILE A 131 -6.34 -18.59 -38.21
N THR A 132 -6.61 -17.37 -38.66
CA THR A 132 -7.16 -17.12 -40.02
C THR A 132 -6.42 -15.94 -40.63
N GLN A 133 -6.69 -15.62 -41.90
CA GLN A 133 -6.10 -14.43 -42.53
C GLN A 133 -6.40 -13.12 -41.78
N LYS A 134 -7.47 -13.10 -40.99
CA LYS A 134 -7.96 -11.94 -40.27
C LYS A 134 -7.78 -12.03 -38.75
N THR A 135 -7.38 -13.17 -38.22
CA THR A 135 -7.32 -13.38 -36.76
C THR A 135 -5.97 -13.92 -36.29
N ILE A 136 -5.50 -13.40 -35.20
CA ILE A 136 -4.23 -13.76 -34.58
C ILE A 136 -4.49 -14.04 -33.10
N LEU A 137 -3.93 -15.12 -32.59
CA LEU A 137 -3.86 -15.45 -31.17
C LEU A 137 -2.41 -15.39 -30.72
N GLU A 138 -2.16 -14.74 -29.61
CA GLU A 138 -0.86 -14.70 -28.94
C GLU A 138 -1.02 -15.16 -27.50
N VAL A 139 -0.14 -16.06 -27.07
CA VAL A 139 -0.01 -16.49 -25.68
C VAL A 139 1.43 -16.23 -25.27
N GLY A 140 1.61 -15.58 -24.13
CA GLY A 140 2.95 -15.26 -23.65
C GLY A 140 3.07 -15.27 -22.15
N TYR A 141 4.32 -15.32 -21.72
CA TYR A 141 4.72 -15.21 -20.32
C TYR A 141 5.66 -14.04 -20.14
N ILE A 142 5.48 -13.32 -19.05
CA ILE A 142 6.34 -12.23 -18.58
C ILE A 142 6.79 -12.55 -17.17
N GLY A 143 8.10 -12.66 -16.97
CA GLY A 143 8.71 -12.76 -15.65
C GLY A 143 9.56 -11.54 -15.37
N ARG A 144 9.47 -11.00 -14.16
CA ARG A 144 10.34 -9.94 -13.67
C ARG A 144 10.93 -10.33 -12.34
N LYS A 145 12.25 -10.16 -12.20
CA LYS A 145 12.94 -10.23 -10.92
C LYS A 145 13.47 -8.85 -10.59
N ILE A 146 13.03 -8.33 -9.44
CA ILE A 146 13.39 -7.00 -8.97
C ILE A 146 14.29 -7.16 -7.77
N THR A 147 15.40 -6.43 -7.74
CA THR A 147 16.36 -6.40 -6.65
C THR A 147 16.79 -4.97 -6.39
N ASN A 148 17.30 -4.71 -5.21
CA ASN A 148 17.74 -3.39 -4.79
C ASN A 148 16.59 -2.36 -4.82
N GLU A 149 15.38 -2.75 -4.42
CA GLU A 149 14.31 -1.77 -4.21
C GLU A 149 14.66 -0.89 -3.01
N SER A 150 14.37 0.39 -3.14
CA SER A 150 14.57 1.36 -2.06
C SER A 150 13.74 0.96 -0.85
N SER A 151 14.37 0.90 0.30
CA SER A 151 13.75 0.52 1.57
C SER A 151 14.58 1.07 2.71
N ALA A 152 13.95 1.29 3.87
CA ALA A 152 14.63 1.73 5.06
C ALA A 152 14.66 0.61 6.11
N ILE A 153 15.68 0.63 6.94
CA ILE A 153 15.83 -0.21 8.12
C ILE A 153 15.85 0.72 9.33
N ASP A 154 14.97 0.47 10.29
CA ASP A 154 14.95 1.20 11.53
C ASP A 154 16.09 0.71 12.44
N LEU A 155 17.11 1.54 12.62
CA LEU A 155 18.28 1.25 13.45
C LEU A 155 17.99 1.42 14.95
N ASP A 156 16.91 2.10 15.29
CA ASP A 156 16.48 2.35 16.68
C ASP A 156 15.39 1.37 17.13
N ALA A 157 15.14 0.33 16.37
CA ALA A 157 14.16 -0.69 16.71
C ALA A 157 14.54 -1.45 17.99
N VAL A 158 13.53 -1.90 18.70
CA VAL A 158 13.70 -2.67 19.93
C VAL A 158 14.54 -3.93 19.69
N PRO A 159 15.66 -4.11 20.40
CA PRO A 159 16.50 -5.30 20.25
C PRO A 159 15.86 -6.50 20.96
N TYR A 160 14.73 -6.96 20.46
CA TYR A 160 13.85 -7.94 21.09
C TYR A 160 14.49 -9.33 21.30
N MET A 161 15.60 -9.60 20.62
CA MET A 161 16.39 -10.84 20.80
C MET A 161 17.35 -10.76 22.00
N THR A 162 17.46 -9.58 22.64
CA THR A 162 18.30 -9.44 23.84
C THR A 162 17.90 -10.45 24.90
N THR A 163 18.89 -11.15 25.43
CA THR A 163 18.72 -12.23 26.43
C THR A 163 19.26 -11.80 27.78
N LEU A 164 18.43 -11.87 28.81
CA LEU A 164 18.79 -11.66 30.21
C LEU A 164 18.19 -12.76 31.07
N GLY A 165 18.93 -13.24 32.06
CA GLY A 165 18.49 -14.33 32.92
C GLY A 165 18.16 -15.60 32.14
N GLY A 166 18.73 -15.81 30.96
CA GLY A 166 18.45 -16.96 30.10
C GLY A 166 17.16 -16.87 29.29
N GLN A 167 16.49 -15.72 29.26
CA GLN A 167 15.25 -15.50 28.52
C GLN A 167 15.38 -14.27 27.59
N THR A 168 14.82 -14.34 26.37
CA THR A 168 14.75 -13.19 25.50
C THR A 168 13.63 -12.24 25.91
N PHE A 169 13.76 -10.94 25.59
CA PHE A 169 12.67 -9.98 25.77
C PHE A 169 11.40 -10.43 25.04
N ALA A 170 11.53 -10.90 23.80
CA ALA A 170 10.40 -11.38 23.02
C ALA A 170 9.62 -12.49 23.72
N ASN A 171 10.31 -13.44 24.34
CA ASN A 171 9.67 -14.54 25.07
C ASN A 171 9.00 -14.06 26.36
N ALA A 172 9.66 -13.18 27.13
CA ALA A 172 9.08 -12.58 28.33
C ALA A 172 7.82 -11.77 28.00
N TYR A 173 7.87 -11.00 26.90
CA TYR A 173 6.76 -10.24 26.39
C TYR A 173 5.58 -11.16 26.03
N ALA A 174 5.78 -12.18 25.18
CA ALA A 174 4.74 -13.11 24.77
C ALA A 174 4.05 -13.80 25.95
N THR A 175 4.84 -14.30 26.90
CA THR A 175 4.31 -14.98 28.10
C THR A 175 3.43 -14.04 28.91
N THR A 176 3.88 -12.80 29.12
CA THR A 176 3.11 -11.79 29.88
C THR A 176 1.86 -11.34 29.11
N TYR A 177 1.96 -11.17 27.79
CA TYR A 177 0.82 -10.85 26.93
C TYR A 177 -0.30 -11.89 27.08
N PHE A 178 0.00 -13.18 26.89
CA PHE A 178 -1.01 -14.22 26.96
C PHE A 178 -1.60 -14.39 28.36
N ALA A 179 -0.78 -14.25 29.40
CA ALA A 179 -1.27 -14.27 30.77
C ALA A 179 -2.31 -13.16 31.01
N LEU A 180 -1.99 -11.93 30.62
CA LEU A 180 -2.90 -10.78 30.74
C LEU A 180 -4.13 -10.90 29.83
N ALA A 181 -3.98 -11.45 28.64
CA ALA A 181 -5.09 -11.69 27.71
C ALA A 181 -6.07 -12.72 28.27
N ASN A 182 -5.58 -13.73 28.99
CA ASN A 182 -6.36 -14.75 29.67
C ASN A 182 -6.94 -14.29 31.03
N GLY A 183 -6.75 -13.01 31.40
CA GLY A 183 -7.27 -12.46 32.64
C GLY A 183 -6.48 -12.81 33.91
N THR A 184 -5.26 -13.33 33.76
CA THR A 184 -4.39 -13.60 34.92
C THR A 184 -4.02 -12.27 35.59
N ALA A 185 -4.19 -12.21 36.91
CA ALA A 185 -3.79 -11.03 37.68
C ALA A 185 -2.26 -10.80 37.59
N ALA A 186 -1.83 -9.55 37.47
CA ALA A 186 -0.41 -9.23 37.29
C ALA A 186 0.52 -9.86 38.33
N SER A 187 0.08 -9.94 39.59
CA SER A 187 0.82 -10.57 40.69
C SER A 187 0.87 -12.11 40.60
N ALA A 188 0.03 -12.74 39.79
CA ALA A 188 -0.05 -14.17 39.62
C ALA A 188 0.67 -14.67 38.36
N ILE A 189 1.20 -13.75 37.54
CA ILE A 189 1.97 -14.09 36.34
C ILE A 189 3.31 -14.72 36.78
N PRO A 190 3.72 -15.88 36.21
CA PRO A 190 5.00 -16.46 36.48
C PRO A 190 6.16 -15.51 36.24
N LEU A 191 7.16 -15.51 37.10
CA LEU A 191 8.33 -14.65 36.99
C LEU A 191 8.98 -14.80 35.61
N GLN A 192 9.22 -13.68 34.98
CA GLN A 192 9.93 -13.61 33.70
C GLN A 192 11.39 -13.23 33.96
N PRO A 193 12.37 -14.16 33.80
CA PRO A 193 13.78 -13.92 34.08
C PRO A 193 14.35 -12.68 33.41
N PHE A 194 13.86 -12.35 32.21
CA PHE A 194 14.25 -11.13 31.51
C PHE A 194 13.89 -9.89 32.33
N PHE A 195 12.62 -9.74 32.74
CA PHE A 195 12.18 -8.55 33.48
C PHE A 195 12.82 -8.45 34.86
N GLU A 196 12.98 -9.59 35.53
CA GLU A 196 13.67 -9.61 36.84
C GLU A 196 15.11 -9.11 36.70
N SER A 197 15.84 -9.58 35.69
CA SER A 197 17.22 -9.16 35.44
C SER A 197 17.32 -7.71 34.92
N ALA A 198 16.43 -7.34 34.02
CA ALA A 198 16.45 -6.00 33.40
C ALA A 198 16.16 -4.87 34.39
N LEU A 199 15.36 -5.14 35.42
CA LEU A 199 14.91 -4.13 36.39
C LEU A 199 15.51 -4.33 37.80
N GLY A 200 16.56 -5.15 37.92
CA GLY A 200 17.34 -5.29 39.16
C GLY A 200 16.69 -6.15 40.25
N GLY A 201 15.70 -6.98 39.89
CA GLY A 201 15.03 -7.91 40.79
C GLY A 201 13.96 -7.33 41.70
N ALA A 202 13.25 -8.18 42.39
CA ALA A 202 12.07 -7.83 43.21
C ALA A 202 12.33 -6.72 44.27
N ASN A 203 13.56 -6.64 44.79
CA ASN A 203 13.93 -5.63 45.81
C ASN A 203 14.39 -4.31 45.21
N SER A 204 14.43 -4.17 43.89
CA SER A 204 14.82 -2.91 43.22
C SER A 204 13.86 -1.77 43.55
N ALA A 205 14.33 -0.53 43.40
CA ALA A 205 13.50 0.66 43.63
C ALA A 205 12.23 0.65 42.75
N THR A 206 12.32 0.09 41.57
CA THR A 206 11.19 -0.02 40.61
C THR A 206 10.19 -1.12 41.00
N CYS A 207 10.67 -2.28 41.45
CA CYS A 207 9.82 -3.48 41.54
C CYS A 207 9.26 -3.77 42.95
N LYS A 208 9.90 -3.27 44.02
CA LYS A 208 9.61 -3.66 45.41
C LYS A 208 8.15 -3.48 45.85
N ALA A 209 7.44 -2.49 45.30
CA ALA A 209 6.04 -2.24 45.62
C ALA A 209 5.07 -3.25 44.99
N TYR A 210 5.54 -4.04 44.03
CA TYR A 210 4.74 -5.00 43.25
C TYR A 210 5.08 -6.46 43.57
N GLY A 211 6.11 -6.70 44.39
CA GLY A 211 6.57 -8.02 44.79
C GLY A 211 7.46 -8.73 43.75
N SER A 212 7.44 -8.31 42.49
CA SER A 212 8.35 -8.76 41.42
C SER A 212 8.41 -7.74 40.30
N CYS A 213 9.45 -7.80 39.48
CA CYS A 213 9.54 -6.95 38.30
C CYS A 213 8.54 -7.38 37.21
N THR A 214 8.25 -8.66 37.10
CA THR A 214 7.18 -9.16 36.22
C THR A 214 5.83 -8.58 36.59
N ALA A 215 5.48 -8.57 37.89
CA ALA A 215 4.23 -7.97 38.35
C ALA A 215 4.20 -6.43 38.14
N TYR A 216 5.32 -5.75 38.32
CA TYR A 216 5.45 -4.33 37.99
C TYR A 216 5.12 -4.07 36.52
N VAL A 217 5.82 -4.74 35.59
CA VAL A 217 5.62 -4.59 34.15
C VAL A 217 4.17 -4.89 33.77
N ALA A 218 3.63 -6.00 34.27
CA ALA A 218 2.26 -6.40 33.98
C ALA A 218 1.20 -5.43 34.56
N SER A 219 1.47 -4.75 35.67
CA SER A 219 0.53 -3.83 36.31
C SER A 219 0.58 -2.43 35.71
N VAL A 220 1.78 -1.89 35.49
CA VAL A 220 1.99 -0.48 35.07
C VAL A 220 1.79 -0.35 33.57
N ASP A 221 2.28 -1.33 32.81
CA ASP A 221 2.31 -1.29 31.35
C ASP A 221 1.26 -2.21 30.70
N THR A 222 0.19 -2.57 31.43
CA THR A 222 -0.86 -3.48 30.95
C THR A 222 -1.45 -3.06 29.60
N SER A 223 -1.70 -1.79 29.40
CA SER A 223 -2.26 -1.24 28.14
C SER A 223 -1.29 -1.41 26.97
N LEU A 224 0.00 -1.15 27.21
CA LEU A 224 1.04 -1.30 26.20
C LEU A 224 1.20 -2.78 25.80
N ILE A 225 1.19 -3.68 26.76
CA ILE A 225 1.30 -5.13 26.51
C ILE A 225 0.07 -5.61 25.73
N LYS A 226 -1.15 -5.37 26.23
CA LYS A 226 -2.40 -5.78 25.56
C LYS A 226 -2.61 -5.10 24.22
N GLY A 227 -2.08 -3.88 24.08
CA GLY A 227 -2.08 -3.11 22.83
C GLY A 227 -1.16 -3.68 21.76
N ALA A 228 -0.23 -4.56 22.11
CA ALA A 228 0.90 -4.99 21.27
C ALA A 228 1.84 -3.83 20.90
N GLN A 229 2.01 -2.87 21.82
CA GLN A 229 2.85 -1.68 21.68
C GLN A 229 4.26 -1.98 22.18
N VAL A 230 5.03 -2.75 21.40
CA VAL A 230 6.32 -3.28 21.82
C VAL A 230 7.37 -2.19 22.02
N SER A 231 7.41 -1.21 21.12
CA SER A 231 8.34 -0.09 21.18
C SER A 231 8.05 0.83 22.38
N ASP A 232 6.78 1.13 22.61
CA ASP A 232 6.37 1.98 23.76
C ASP A 232 6.65 1.28 25.09
N LEU A 233 6.42 -0.05 25.17
CA LEU A 233 6.78 -0.83 26.35
C LEU A 233 8.29 -0.79 26.60
N TRP A 234 9.11 -1.00 25.58
CA TRP A 234 10.56 -0.92 25.71
C TRP A 234 11.00 0.45 26.20
N ALA A 235 10.41 1.52 25.65
CA ALA A 235 10.69 2.89 26.07
C ALA A 235 10.30 3.13 27.54
N ALA A 236 9.15 2.60 27.98
CA ALA A 236 8.71 2.72 29.36
C ALA A 236 9.69 2.01 30.33
N LEU A 237 10.09 0.79 29.99
CA LEU A 237 11.06 0.02 30.77
C LEU A 237 12.44 0.71 30.83
N ASN A 238 12.89 1.26 29.71
CA ASN A 238 14.17 1.96 29.62
C ASN A 238 14.23 3.26 30.44
N LYS A 239 13.07 3.86 30.77
CA LYS A 239 12.96 5.00 31.68
C LYS A 239 13.02 4.61 33.15
N ALA A 240 12.81 3.34 33.48
CA ALA A 240 12.79 2.89 34.88
C ALA A 240 14.13 3.12 35.57
N THR A 241 14.08 3.53 36.84
CA THR A 241 15.29 3.87 37.64
C THR A 241 16.24 2.68 37.79
N SER A 242 15.69 1.46 37.87
CA SER A 242 16.45 0.23 38.07
C SER A 242 16.82 -0.48 36.76
N TRP A 243 16.65 0.14 35.60
CA TRP A 243 17.00 -0.42 34.32
C TRP A 243 18.49 -0.73 34.22
N THR A 244 18.84 -1.98 33.91
CA THR A 244 20.22 -2.48 33.91
C THR A 244 20.89 -2.48 32.53
N LEU A 245 20.10 -2.46 31.46
CA LEU A 245 20.62 -2.30 30.12
C LEU A 245 20.95 -0.83 29.87
N GLY A 246 21.93 -0.55 29.04
CA GLY A 246 22.25 0.82 28.65
C GLY A 246 21.04 1.54 28.09
N LYS A 247 20.94 2.86 28.29
CA LYS A 247 19.90 3.66 27.69
C LYS A 247 20.15 3.76 26.18
N THR A 248 19.16 3.40 25.39
CA THR A 248 19.19 3.53 23.95
C THR A 248 18.76 4.93 23.52
N MET A 249 18.96 5.30 22.27
CA MET A 249 18.52 6.58 21.72
C MET A 249 17.00 6.77 21.84
N TYR A 250 16.26 5.67 21.77
CA TYR A 250 14.80 5.63 21.95
C TYR A 250 14.35 5.92 23.41
N SER A 251 15.24 5.99 24.37
CA SER A 251 14.87 6.09 25.79
C SER A 251 14.33 7.44 26.26
N GLY A 252 14.10 8.37 25.39
CA GLY A 252 13.31 9.56 25.68
C GLY A 252 13.99 10.61 26.53
N SER A 253 15.31 10.74 26.60
CA SER A 253 15.98 11.90 27.16
C SER A 253 17.46 11.93 26.82
N PRO A 254 17.96 12.99 26.35
CA PRO A 254 17.43 14.11 25.57
C PRO A 254 17.49 13.86 24.05
N LEU A 255 17.60 12.61 23.64
CA LEU A 255 17.89 12.16 22.27
C LEU A 255 16.71 11.36 21.72
N THR A 256 15.55 11.98 21.56
CA THR A 256 14.37 11.30 21.02
C THR A 256 14.21 11.64 19.56
N ALA A 257 14.83 10.85 18.70
CA ALA A 257 14.27 10.62 17.38
C ALA A 257 13.07 9.68 17.51
N ALA A 258 12.02 9.87 16.72
CA ALA A 258 10.92 8.91 16.66
C ALA A 258 11.38 7.61 16.03
N SER A 259 12.29 7.68 15.03
CA SER A 259 13.04 6.57 14.47
C SER A 259 14.36 7.07 13.88
N ILE A 260 15.31 6.17 13.73
CA ILE A 260 16.55 6.39 12.97
C ILE A 260 16.55 5.41 11.81
N GLU A 261 16.29 5.91 10.62
CA GLU A 261 16.15 5.08 9.44
C GLU A 261 17.41 5.10 8.57
N ASP A 262 17.90 3.93 8.20
CA ASP A 262 18.92 3.75 7.18
C ASP A 262 18.25 3.42 5.85
N VAL A 263 18.20 4.40 4.94
CA VAL A 263 17.59 4.26 3.62
C VAL A 263 18.57 3.58 2.69
N GLY A 264 18.33 2.32 2.46
CA GLY A 264 19.16 1.45 1.65
C GLY A 264 18.44 0.89 0.42
N SER A 265 18.95 -0.23 -0.07
CA SER A 265 18.48 -0.93 -1.26
C SER A 265 18.29 -2.42 -0.99
N SER A 266 17.67 -2.75 0.15
CA SER A 266 17.49 -4.11 0.63
C SER A 266 16.20 -4.77 0.14
N GLY A 267 15.27 -4.01 -0.45
CA GLY A 267 14.02 -4.52 -0.97
C GLY A 267 14.19 -5.39 -2.21
N TYR A 268 13.25 -6.30 -2.40
CA TYR A 268 13.20 -7.18 -3.57
C TYR A 268 11.78 -7.63 -3.88
N GLY A 269 11.56 -8.04 -5.14
CA GLY A 269 10.27 -8.51 -5.58
C GLY A 269 10.33 -9.33 -6.85
N ASN A 270 9.17 -9.85 -7.25
CA ASN A 270 8.99 -10.51 -8.53
C ASN A 270 7.58 -10.29 -9.07
N TYR A 271 7.47 -10.37 -10.39
CA TYR A 271 6.22 -10.37 -11.11
C TYR A 271 6.21 -11.49 -12.11
N ASN A 272 5.15 -12.27 -12.13
CA ASN A 272 4.95 -13.36 -13.08
C ASN A 272 3.57 -13.23 -13.69
N ALA A 273 3.48 -13.27 -15.02
CA ALA A 273 2.23 -13.16 -15.73
C ALA A 273 2.19 -14.07 -16.96
N MET A 274 1.05 -14.72 -17.16
CA MET A 274 0.65 -15.29 -18.43
C MET A 274 -0.39 -14.37 -19.07
N TYR A 275 -0.25 -14.10 -20.35
CA TYR A 275 -1.26 -13.34 -21.08
C TYR A 275 -1.71 -14.06 -22.33
N VAL A 276 -2.96 -13.78 -22.70
CA VAL A 276 -3.56 -14.24 -23.94
C VAL A 276 -4.14 -13.02 -24.64
N THR A 277 -3.71 -12.78 -25.88
CA THR A 277 -4.22 -11.70 -26.72
C THR A 277 -4.84 -12.29 -27.97
N TRP A 278 -6.09 -11.95 -28.22
CA TRP A 278 -6.77 -12.26 -29.47
C TRP A 278 -7.05 -10.98 -30.24
N ARG A 279 -6.61 -10.97 -31.51
CA ARG A 279 -6.80 -9.84 -32.42
C ARG A 279 -7.53 -10.30 -33.65
N ALA A 280 -8.59 -9.61 -34.02
CA ALA A 280 -9.29 -9.79 -35.27
C ALA A 280 -9.38 -8.46 -36.01
N ARG A 281 -9.04 -8.47 -37.30
CA ARG A 281 -9.13 -7.26 -38.15
C ARG A 281 -10.15 -7.51 -39.23
N ASP A 282 -11.08 -6.58 -39.39
CA ASP A 282 -12.13 -6.63 -40.39
C ASP A 282 -12.84 -8.01 -40.43
N PHE A 283 -13.08 -8.53 -39.22
CA PHE A 283 -13.82 -9.78 -39.03
C PHE A 283 -15.31 -9.44 -38.94
N HIS A 284 -16.07 -9.69 -40.00
CA HIS A 284 -17.48 -9.29 -40.13
C HIS A 284 -17.70 -7.78 -39.82
N ASN A 285 -16.90 -6.92 -40.44
CA ASN A 285 -16.89 -5.46 -40.24
C ASN A 285 -16.49 -5.01 -38.82
N ALA A 286 -15.98 -5.91 -37.99
CA ALA A 286 -15.47 -5.60 -36.67
C ALA A 286 -13.94 -5.72 -36.60
N THR A 287 -13.31 -4.82 -35.87
CA THR A 287 -11.94 -5.00 -35.37
C THR A 287 -12.03 -5.25 -33.89
N ILE A 288 -11.42 -6.34 -33.42
CA ILE A 288 -11.51 -6.79 -32.03
C ILE A 288 -10.10 -6.94 -31.47
N LEU A 289 -9.91 -6.43 -30.26
CA LEU A 289 -8.72 -6.65 -29.46
C LEU A 289 -9.17 -7.14 -28.08
N SER A 290 -8.85 -8.39 -27.76
CA SER A 290 -9.17 -9.00 -26.47
C SER A 290 -7.87 -9.40 -25.77
N ASN A 291 -7.71 -9.02 -24.51
CA ASN A 291 -6.56 -9.36 -23.70
C ASN A 291 -7.02 -9.95 -22.38
N PHE A 292 -6.42 -11.04 -22.00
CA PHE A 292 -6.55 -11.65 -20.69
C PHE A 292 -5.15 -11.78 -20.07
N THR A 293 -5.02 -11.39 -18.82
CA THR A 293 -3.77 -11.54 -18.06
C THR A 293 -4.07 -12.24 -16.74
N TRP A 294 -3.31 -13.26 -16.46
CA TRP A 294 -3.24 -13.90 -15.16
C TRP A 294 -1.86 -13.60 -14.56
N SER A 295 -1.82 -12.89 -13.45
CA SER A 295 -0.56 -12.40 -12.90
C SER A 295 -0.48 -12.52 -11.39
N ARG A 296 0.76 -12.43 -10.90
CA ARG A 296 1.08 -12.33 -9.48
C ARG A 296 2.28 -11.41 -9.28
N SER A 297 2.12 -10.44 -8.39
CA SER A 297 3.16 -9.52 -7.96
C SER A 297 3.44 -9.70 -6.48
N LEU A 298 4.67 -10.07 -6.15
CA LEU A 298 5.13 -10.28 -4.78
C LEU A 298 6.37 -9.44 -4.53
N GLY A 299 6.50 -8.91 -3.33
CA GLY A 299 7.68 -8.14 -2.94
C GLY A 299 7.72 -7.82 -1.46
N THR A 300 8.79 -7.19 -1.05
CA THR A 300 8.98 -6.70 0.32
C THR A 300 8.53 -5.25 0.46
N SER A 301 8.40 -4.51 -0.65
CA SER A 301 7.99 -3.12 -0.68
C SER A 301 6.68 -2.95 -1.44
N PRO A 302 5.65 -2.33 -0.85
CA PRO A 302 4.37 -2.11 -1.50
C PRO A 302 4.39 -0.93 -2.48
N GLN A 303 5.42 -0.11 -2.49
CA GLN A 303 5.49 1.13 -3.24
C GLN A 303 6.66 1.12 -4.22
N THR A 304 6.43 1.68 -5.39
CA THR A 304 7.45 1.81 -6.44
C THR A 304 8.29 3.06 -6.29
N GLN A 305 7.79 4.05 -5.55
CA GLN A 305 8.49 5.31 -5.32
C GLN A 305 7.87 6.03 -4.12
N SER A 306 8.69 6.38 -3.15
CA SER A 306 8.32 7.17 -1.98
C SER A 306 9.38 8.24 -1.74
N SER A 307 8.99 9.39 -1.24
CA SER A 307 9.93 10.45 -0.84
C SER A 307 10.68 10.09 0.43
N SER A 308 10.09 9.29 1.29
CA SER A 308 10.68 8.57 2.39
C SER A 308 10.72 7.10 2.04
N GLY A 309 11.77 6.39 2.40
CA GLY A 309 11.90 4.97 2.16
C GLY A 309 10.73 4.21 2.80
N TYR A 310 10.44 3.04 2.26
CA TYR A 310 9.58 2.09 2.93
C TYR A 310 10.39 1.39 4.03
N THR A 311 9.95 1.49 5.28
CA THR A 311 10.67 0.90 6.41
C THR A 311 10.22 -0.54 6.66
N PHE A 312 11.19 -1.44 6.80
CA PHE A 312 10.90 -2.82 7.15
C PHE A 312 10.25 -2.93 8.53
N LEU A 313 9.23 -3.76 8.61
CA LEU A 313 8.50 -4.02 9.85
C LEU A 313 9.37 -4.67 10.92
N ASP A 314 10.23 -5.60 10.48
CA ASP A 314 11.18 -6.30 11.32
C ASP A 314 12.59 -6.05 10.78
N PRO A 315 13.38 -5.16 11.41
CA PRO A 315 14.74 -4.87 10.99
C PRO A 315 15.69 -6.07 11.05
N PHE A 316 15.34 -7.08 11.87
CA PHE A 316 16.13 -8.29 12.05
C PHE A 316 15.71 -9.45 11.14
N ASN A 317 14.55 -9.30 10.46
CA ASN A 317 14.01 -10.28 9.51
C ASN A 317 13.32 -9.61 8.34
N LEU A 318 14.10 -9.09 7.40
CA LEU A 318 13.56 -8.37 6.22
C LEU A 318 12.63 -9.23 5.37
N GLY A 319 12.77 -10.56 5.41
CA GLY A 319 11.90 -11.51 4.72
C GLY A 319 10.47 -11.54 5.25
N ALA A 320 10.22 -11.10 6.48
CA ALA A 320 8.87 -11.04 7.06
C ALA A 320 7.92 -10.11 6.28
N ASN A 321 8.47 -9.15 5.56
CA ASN A 321 7.71 -8.23 4.72
C ASN A 321 7.31 -8.80 3.34
N TYR A 322 7.81 -9.96 2.96
CA TYR A 322 7.57 -10.51 1.63
C TYR A 322 6.14 -11.03 1.48
N GLY A 323 5.40 -10.47 0.54
CA GLY A 323 4.01 -10.84 0.30
C GLY A 323 3.44 -10.20 -0.97
N PRO A 324 2.13 -10.37 -1.25
CA PRO A 324 1.48 -9.72 -2.37
C PRO A 324 1.55 -8.20 -2.26
N ASN A 325 2.01 -7.55 -3.32
CA ASN A 325 1.99 -6.09 -3.42
C ASN A 325 0.54 -5.57 -3.47
N GLY A 326 0.29 -4.36 -2.94
CA GLY A 326 -1.04 -3.77 -2.92
C GLY A 326 -1.70 -3.62 -4.31
N PHE A 327 -0.89 -3.58 -5.36
CA PHE A 327 -1.32 -3.55 -6.77
C PHE A 327 -1.33 -4.93 -7.45
N ASP A 328 -1.28 -6.03 -6.70
CA ASP A 328 -1.35 -7.39 -7.24
C ASP A 328 -2.77 -7.70 -7.73
N ILE A 329 -3.00 -7.62 -9.02
CA ILE A 329 -4.25 -7.99 -9.68
C ILE A 329 -4.07 -9.36 -10.34
N ARG A 330 -4.80 -10.36 -9.85
CA ARG A 330 -4.64 -11.74 -10.34
C ARG A 330 -5.17 -11.95 -11.75
N PHE A 331 -6.33 -11.38 -12.03
CA PHE A 331 -7.00 -11.52 -13.32
C PHE A 331 -7.37 -10.15 -13.84
N LEU A 332 -6.95 -9.88 -15.06
CA LEU A 332 -7.32 -8.67 -15.79
C LEU A 332 -7.80 -9.08 -17.17
N TYR A 333 -8.98 -8.65 -17.53
CA TYR A 333 -9.57 -8.87 -18.86
C TYR A 333 -10.01 -7.55 -19.45
N ASN A 334 -9.68 -7.34 -20.71
CA ASN A 334 -10.24 -6.23 -21.47
C ASN A 334 -10.55 -6.66 -22.91
N ILE A 335 -11.62 -6.14 -23.46
CA ILE A 335 -11.98 -6.31 -24.84
C ILE A 335 -12.46 -4.98 -25.42
N ALA A 336 -11.80 -4.55 -26.48
CA ALA A 336 -12.18 -3.41 -27.29
C ALA A 336 -12.67 -3.88 -28.65
N ILE A 337 -13.83 -3.41 -29.06
CA ILE A 337 -14.44 -3.71 -30.34
C ILE A 337 -14.66 -2.40 -31.09
N SER A 338 -14.34 -2.35 -32.36
CA SER A 338 -14.74 -1.28 -33.26
C SER A 338 -15.53 -1.91 -34.41
N TYR A 339 -16.82 -1.66 -34.41
CA TYR A 339 -17.73 -2.18 -35.41
C TYR A 339 -18.21 -1.04 -36.31
N LYS A 340 -18.13 -1.26 -37.63
CA LYS A 340 -18.68 -0.34 -38.63
C LYS A 340 -19.87 -0.98 -39.29
N ASP A 341 -21.00 -0.28 -39.27
CA ASP A 341 -22.21 -0.76 -39.91
C ASP A 341 -21.98 -0.95 -41.43
N PRO A 342 -22.23 -2.15 -41.96
CA PRO A 342 -22.09 -2.44 -43.36
C PRO A 342 -23.25 -1.92 -44.22
N PHE A 343 -24.38 -1.55 -43.59
CA PHE A 343 -25.58 -1.21 -44.31
C PHE A 343 -25.54 0.28 -44.76
N TYR A 344 -26.14 0.54 -45.89
CA TYR A 344 -26.28 1.91 -46.44
C TYR A 344 -24.99 2.73 -46.47
N LYS A 345 -23.86 2.12 -46.77
CA LYS A 345 -22.51 2.74 -46.78
C LYS A 345 -22.45 4.06 -47.60
N ASN A 346 -23.22 4.08 -48.71
CA ASN A 346 -23.22 5.25 -49.59
C ASN A 346 -24.20 6.32 -49.17
N GLN A 347 -24.96 6.14 -48.11
CA GLN A 347 -25.91 7.10 -47.53
C GLN A 347 -26.82 7.75 -48.58
N LYS A 348 -27.29 6.99 -49.59
CA LYS A 348 -28.17 7.52 -50.63
C LYS A 348 -29.62 7.58 -50.13
N GLY A 349 -30.27 8.74 -50.38
CA GLY A 349 -31.66 8.95 -50.01
C GLY A 349 -31.87 9.09 -48.47
N ILE A 350 -33.08 9.39 -48.06
CA ILE A 350 -33.42 9.66 -46.64
C ILE A 350 -33.09 8.45 -45.76
N LEU A 351 -33.47 7.26 -46.19
CA LEU A 351 -33.17 6.03 -45.42
C LEU A 351 -31.66 5.76 -45.33
N GLY A 352 -30.89 6.04 -46.39
CA GLY A 352 -29.45 5.88 -46.37
C GLY A 352 -28.76 6.85 -45.41
N HIS A 353 -29.20 8.07 -45.33
CA HIS A 353 -28.72 9.06 -44.38
C HIS A 353 -29.14 8.72 -42.93
N LEU A 354 -30.35 8.18 -42.75
CA LEU A 354 -30.83 7.81 -41.42
C LEU A 354 -30.14 6.57 -40.86
N LEU A 355 -30.00 5.51 -41.65
CA LEU A 355 -29.58 4.17 -41.21
C LEU A 355 -28.11 3.86 -41.48
N GLY A 356 -27.41 4.58 -42.38
CA GLY A 356 -26.00 4.34 -42.69
C GLY A 356 -25.02 5.19 -41.91
N GLY A 357 -23.75 4.86 -41.96
CA GLY A 357 -22.65 5.66 -41.39
C GLY A 357 -22.46 5.51 -39.88
N TYR A 358 -23.02 4.50 -39.28
CA TYR A 358 -22.81 4.23 -37.86
C TYR A 358 -21.51 3.45 -37.61
N SER A 359 -20.83 3.78 -36.52
CA SER A 359 -19.78 2.96 -35.93
C SER A 359 -19.94 2.94 -34.41
N ILE A 360 -19.70 1.78 -33.82
CA ILE A 360 -19.83 1.57 -32.37
C ILE A 360 -18.53 0.99 -31.86
N ALA A 361 -18.04 1.52 -30.76
CA ALA A 361 -16.80 1.06 -30.14
C ALA A 361 -16.99 0.83 -28.62
N PRO A 362 -17.49 -0.34 -28.21
CA PRO A 362 -17.53 -0.74 -26.81
C PRO A 362 -16.15 -1.15 -26.32
N LEU A 363 -15.87 -0.82 -25.06
CA LEU A 363 -14.72 -1.22 -24.28
C LEU A 363 -15.21 -1.84 -22.96
N PHE A 364 -15.01 -3.15 -22.83
CA PHE A 364 -15.28 -3.84 -21.58
C PHE A 364 -13.98 -4.12 -20.85
N THR A 365 -13.94 -3.83 -19.56
CA THR A 365 -12.82 -4.14 -18.65
C THR A 365 -13.34 -4.86 -17.43
N ALA A 366 -12.60 -5.87 -16.95
CA ALA A 366 -12.89 -6.58 -15.72
C ALA A 366 -11.59 -6.99 -15.03
N GLN A 367 -11.58 -6.90 -13.71
CA GLN A 367 -10.42 -7.33 -12.93
C GLN A 367 -10.81 -7.92 -11.57
N SER A 368 -9.95 -8.78 -11.05
CA SER A 368 -10.06 -9.26 -9.69
C SER A 368 -9.75 -8.16 -8.69
N GLY A 369 -10.28 -8.27 -7.48
CA GLY A 369 -9.97 -7.34 -6.40
C GLY A 369 -8.49 -7.36 -6.00
N SER A 370 -8.00 -6.22 -5.53
CA SER A 370 -6.67 -6.07 -4.93
C SER A 370 -6.56 -6.84 -3.62
N PRO A 371 -5.34 -7.17 -3.16
CA PRO A 371 -5.14 -7.75 -1.84
C PRO A 371 -5.65 -6.83 -0.74
N LEU A 372 -6.33 -7.41 0.24
CA LEU A 372 -6.77 -6.72 1.43
C LEU A 372 -5.94 -7.16 2.63
N CYS A 373 -5.81 -6.26 3.58
CA CYS A 373 -5.14 -6.47 4.86
C CYS A 373 -6.11 -6.12 5.99
N VAL A 374 -6.28 -7.03 6.94
CA VAL A 374 -6.93 -6.70 8.20
C VAL A 374 -5.90 -6.00 9.08
N GLY A 375 -6.05 -4.69 9.22
CA GLY A 375 -5.17 -3.87 10.03
C GLY A 375 -5.57 -3.85 11.50
N TYR A 376 -4.65 -3.46 12.34
CA TYR A 376 -4.89 -2.99 13.69
C TYR A 376 -4.10 -1.69 13.83
N THR A 377 -4.60 -0.76 14.60
CA THR A 377 -4.29 0.68 14.59
C THR A 377 -2.89 1.05 14.11
N ALA A 378 -2.83 1.97 13.15
CA ALA A 378 -1.62 2.67 12.76
C ALA A 378 -1.26 3.72 13.82
N GLY A 379 0.00 3.95 14.03
CA GLY A 379 0.58 4.82 15.04
C GLY A 379 1.56 4.05 15.89
N SER A 380 2.10 4.63 16.92
CA SER A 380 3.01 4.00 17.88
C SER A 380 2.50 2.64 18.43
N GLU A 381 1.24 2.37 18.22
CA GLU A 381 0.53 1.19 18.73
C GLU A 381 0.68 -0.09 17.90
N GLY A 382 1.29 -0.06 16.73
CA GLY A 382 1.12 -1.16 15.78
C GLY A 382 2.36 -1.87 15.31
N GLN A 383 3.52 -1.63 15.91
CA GLN A 383 4.77 -2.22 15.45
C GLN A 383 5.12 -3.49 16.24
N PRO A 384 4.67 -4.67 15.77
CA PRO A 384 4.79 -5.91 16.54
C PRO A 384 6.23 -6.38 16.75
N PHE A 385 7.16 -5.95 15.90
CA PHE A 385 8.58 -6.29 16.03
C PHE A 385 9.44 -5.13 16.51
N GLY A 386 8.81 -4.13 17.14
CA GLY A 386 9.52 -3.07 17.84
C GLY A 386 10.14 -1.99 16.98
N SER A 387 9.80 -1.89 15.69
CA SER A 387 10.14 -0.72 14.90
C SER A 387 9.46 0.53 15.50
N THR A 388 10.17 1.63 15.52
CA THR A 388 9.70 2.94 16.02
C THR A 388 9.16 3.81 14.90
N SER A 389 9.39 3.43 13.64
CA SER A 389 9.02 4.20 12.46
C SER A 389 7.51 4.36 12.32
N SER A 390 7.07 5.60 12.13
CA SER A 390 5.69 5.94 11.80
C SER A 390 5.40 5.83 10.28
N ALA A 391 6.41 5.57 9.45
CA ALA A 391 6.31 5.58 7.99
C ALA A 391 5.49 4.41 7.41
N ASN A 392 5.07 3.44 8.21
CA ASN A 392 4.38 2.22 7.78
C ASN A 392 2.86 2.32 7.78
N VAL A 393 2.30 3.43 7.37
CA VAL A 393 0.85 3.71 7.47
C VAL A 393 0.02 3.06 6.37
N SER A 394 0.62 2.38 5.41
CA SER A 394 -0.09 1.71 4.31
C SER A 394 -0.13 0.19 4.54
N PRO A 395 -1.17 -0.52 4.07
CA PRO A 395 -1.22 -1.98 4.22
C PRO A 395 -0.01 -2.62 3.55
N VAL A 396 0.95 -2.94 4.39
CA VAL A 396 2.22 -3.53 4.03
C VAL A 396 2.06 -5.04 3.93
N PRO A 397 2.61 -5.70 2.92
CA PRO A 397 2.78 -7.14 2.99
C PRO A 397 3.47 -7.51 4.30
N GLY A 398 2.86 -8.36 5.11
CA GLY A 398 3.45 -8.81 6.37
C GLY A 398 3.02 -8.08 7.65
N GLN A 399 2.21 -7.04 7.59
CA GLN A 399 1.73 -6.30 8.78
C GLN A 399 0.24 -6.55 9.09
N CYS A 400 -0.37 -7.53 8.47
CA CYS A 400 -1.78 -7.79 8.66
C CYS A 400 -2.02 -8.66 9.90
N ALA A 401 -3.22 -8.55 10.46
CA ALA A 401 -3.69 -9.44 11.52
C ALA A 401 -3.68 -10.90 11.06
N ILE A 402 -3.48 -11.79 12.00
CA ILE A 402 -3.39 -13.22 11.75
C ILE A 402 -4.78 -13.85 11.90
N PRO A 403 -5.28 -14.63 10.94
CA PRO A 403 -6.50 -15.39 11.12
C PRO A 403 -6.26 -16.51 12.16
N ILE A 404 -7.15 -16.61 13.15
CA ILE A 404 -7.10 -17.64 14.21
C ILE A 404 -7.38 -19.01 13.60
N VAL A 405 -8.40 -19.07 12.76
CA VAL A 405 -8.69 -20.24 11.93
C VAL A 405 -8.48 -19.84 10.48
N PRO A 406 -7.59 -20.55 9.75
CA PRO A 406 -7.42 -20.29 8.32
C PRO A 406 -8.76 -20.43 7.59
N THR A 407 -9.31 -19.32 7.15
CA THR A 407 -10.60 -19.27 6.48
C THR A 407 -10.42 -18.60 5.13
N SER A 408 -10.98 -19.20 4.09
CA SER A 408 -11.07 -18.58 2.78
C SER A 408 -12.25 -17.61 2.78
N TYR A 409 -11.98 -16.33 2.78
CA TYR A 409 -12.99 -15.29 2.61
C TYR A 409 -13.24 -15.08 1.12
N GLN A 410 -14.47 -15.35 0.69
CA GLN A 410 -14.89 -15.08 -0.68
C GLN A 410 -15.23 -13.61 -0.86
N ASN A 411 -14.97 -13.08 -2.04
CA ASN A 411 -15.38 -11.74 -2.42
C ASN A 411 -16.91 -11.67 -2.45
N SER A 412 -17.52 -10.98 -1.50
CA SER A 412 -18.95 -10.84 -1.41
C SER A 412 -19.34 -9.42 -1.01
N LEU A 413 -20.50 -9.00 -1.50
CA LEU A 413 -21.15 -7.76 -1.10
C LEU A 413 -22.49 -8.14 -0.47
N ASN A 414 -22.63 -7.88 0.82
CA ASN A 414 -23.85 -8.13 1.55
C ASN A 414 -24.56 -6.81 1.77
N GLU A 415 -25.83 -6.78 1.39
CA GLU A 415 -26.70 -5.64 1.58
C GLU A 415 -27.48 -5.78 2.90
N ASN A 416 -27.91 -4.65 3.46
CA ASN A 416 -28.74 -4.61 4.67
C ASN A 416 -28.12 -5.28 5.92
N VAL A 417 -26.79 -5.25 6.04
CA VAL A 417 -26.11 -5.77 7.23
C VAL A 417 -26.26 -4.80 8.40
N SER A 418 -26.76 -5.29 9.52
CA SER A 418 -26.96 -4.48 10.74
C SER A 418 -25.67 -3.85 11.22
N GLY A 419 -25.71 -2.60 11.65
CA GLY A 419 -24.56 -1.83 12.09
C GLY A 419 -23.66 -1.31 10.97
N SER A 420 -23.97 -1.61 9.71
CA SER A 420 -23.19 -1.20 8.54
C SER A 420 -23.73 0.05 7.85
N GLY A 421 -24.77 0.66 8.37
CA GLY A 421 -25.35 1.89 7.82
C GLY A 421 -24.36 3.06 7.82
N GLY A 422 -24.50 3.93 6.82
CA GLY A 422 -23.51 4.94 6.49
C GLY A 422 -23.43 6.07 7.50
N ILE A 423 -24.12 7.12 7.37
CA ILE A 423 -23.93 8.35 8.13
C ILE A 423 -25.11 8.54 9.09
N GLY A 424 -24.81 8.67 10.38
CA GLY A 424 -25.79 8.93 11.44
C GLY A 424 -26.18 7.70 12.27
N THR A 425 -26.58 7.97 13.50
CA THR A 425 -26.91 6.95 14.51
C THR A 425 -28.18 6.14 14.21
N ASN A 426 -28.96 6.54 13.21
CA ASN A 426 -30.27 5.96 12.92
C ASN A 426 -30.34 5.08 11.67
N ASN A 427 -29.19 4.75 11.06
CA ASN A 427 -29.18 3.85 9.91
C ASN A 427 -28.46 2.54 10.28
N PRO A 428 -29.16 1.56 10.86
CA PRO A 428 -28.56 0.35 11.39
C PRO A 428 -28.10 -0.63 10.32
N THR A 429 -28.57 -0.50 9.07
CA THR A 429 -28.23 -1.41 7.97
C THR A 429 -27.47 -0.72 6.86
N GLY A 430 -26.60 -1.48 6.17
CA GLY A 430 -25.79 -0.96 5.07
C GLY A 430 -24.98 -2.05 4.39
N LEU A 431 -24.08 -1.61 3.52
CA LEU A 431 -23.19 -2.49 2.76
C LEU A 431 -22.05 -2.99 3.63
N ASN A 432 -21.78 -4.29 3.58
CA ASN A 432 -20.66 -4.92 4.26
C ASN A 432 -20.05 -6.03 3.39
N TYR A 433 -18.73 -6.21 3.54
CA TYR A 433 -18.02 -7.30 2.88
C TYR A 433 -18.41 -8.67 3.48
N PHE A 434 -18.82 -8.73 4.73
CA PHE A 434 -19.20 -9.95 5.47
C PHE A 434 -20.68 -9.97 5.77
N ALA A 435 -21.28 -11.13 5.66
CA ALA A 435 -22.67 -11.34 6.13
C ALA A 435 -22.76 -11.25 7.66
N ASN A 436 -21.72 -11.69 8.37
CA ASN A 436 -21.58 -11.56 9.83
C ASN A 436 -20.23 -10.91 10.17
N PRO A 437 -20.17 -9.56 10.25
CA PRO A 437 -18.93 -8.84 10.52
C PRO A 437 -18.29 -9.18 11.87
N ALA A 438 -19.07 -9.39 12.90
CA ALA A 438 -18.55 -9.70 14.24
C ALA A 438 -17.87 -11.07 14.29
N ALA A 439 -18.44 -12.09 13.63
CA ALA A 439 -17.79 -13.40 13.52
C ALA A 439 -16.53 -13.35 12.66
N ALA A 440 -16.53 -12.53 11.61
CA ALA A 440 -15.36 -12.35 10.77
C ALA A 440 -14.23 -11.63 11.53
N GLU A 441 -14.55 -10.56 12.25
CA GLU A 441 -13.60 -9.80 13.07
C GLU A 441 -13.00 -10.69 14.17
N ALA A 442 -13.82 -11.44 14.90
CA ALA A 442 -13.39 -12.34 15.97
C ALA A 442 -12.45 -13.47 15.49
N ASN A 443 -12.39 -13.74 14.19
CA ASN A 443 -11.45 -14.71 13.62
C ASN A 443 -10.05 -14.13 13.35
N PHE A 444 -9.81 -12.86 13.66
CA PHE A 444 -8.49 -12.24 13.50
C PHE A 444 -7.93 -11.84 14.85
N ARG A 445 -6.62 -11.90 14.98
CA ARG A 445 -5.87 -11.43 16.14
C ARG A 445 -4.66 -10.61 15.72
N LYS A 446 -4.19 -9.79 16.63
CA LYS A 446 -2.91 -9.08 16.48
C LYS A 446 -1.75 -10.08 16.36
N CYS A 447 -0.70 -9.64 15.70
CA CYS A 447 0.59 -10.32 15.68
C CYS A 447 1.31 -10.07 17.00
N ILE A 448 1.85 -11.11 17.61
CA ILE A 448 2.44 -11.06 18.94
C ILE A 448 3.92 -11.43 18.88
N LEU A 449 4.77 -10.49 19.24
CA LEU A 449 6.21 -10.70 19.36
C LEU A 449 6.52 -11.89 20.27
N GLY A 450 7.44 -12.74 19.85
CA GLY A 450 7.90 -13.90 20.61
C GLY A 450 6.98 -15.12 20.53
N TYR A 451 5.80 -14.96 19.94
CA TYR A 451 4.90 -16.07 19.61
C TYR A 451 4.81 -16.28 18.09
N ASP A 452 4.62 -15.21 17.36
CA ASP A 452 4.55 -15.24 15.90
C ASP A 452 5.93 -14.97 15.30
N THR A 453 6.30 -15.75 14.29
CA THR A 453 7.55 -15.55 13.52
C THR A 453 7.37 -14.56 12.37
N SER A 454 6.14 -14.32 11.98
CA SER A 454 5.74 -13.32 10.99
C SER A 454 4.29 -12.94 11.23
N CYS A 455 3.92 -11.72 10.86
CA CYS A 455 2.52 -11.30 10.90
C CYS A 455 1.73 -11.83 9.70
N GLY A 456 0.43 -11.61 9.68
CA GLY A 456 -0.44 -11.95 8.56
C GLY A 456 -0.02 -11.18 7.29
N GLY A 457 0.00 -11.88 6.17
CA GLY A 457 0.27 -11.27 4.87
C GLY A 457 -0.96 -10.55 4.30
N SER A 458 -0.76 -9.49 3.52
CA SER A 458 -1.79 -8.96 2.66
C SER A 458 -2.23 -10.03 1.65
N GLY A 459 -3.53 -10.01 1.25
CA GLY A 459 -4.05 -10.98 0.28
C GLY A 459 -4.58 -12.29 0.87
N THR A 460 -4.66 -12.43 2.18
CA THR A 460 -5.54 -13.42 2.83
C THR A 460 -6.98 -13.25 2.36
N MET A 461 -7.37 -12.01 2.14
CA MET A 461 -8.60 -11.62 1.46
C MET A 461 -8.29 -10.75 0.25
N ARG A 462 -9.25 -10.67 -0.66
CA ARG A 462 -9.19 -9.75 -1.81
C ARG A 462 -10.42 -8.88 -1.83
N GLY A 463 -10.26 -7.67 -2.34
CA GLY A 463 -11.36 -6.75 -2.60
C GLY A 463 -12.37 -7.34 -3.58
N LEU A 464 -13.50 -6.69 -3.70
CA LEU A 464 -14.51 -7.07 -4.67
C LEU A 464 -13.95 -6.96 -6.10
N PRO A 465 -14.30 -7.87 -7.01
CA PRO A 465 -13.94 -7.73 -8.41
C PRO A 465 -14.65 -6.50 -8.99
N THR A 466 -14.01 -5.87 -9.96
CA THR A 466 -14.56 -4.69 -10.63
C THR A 466 -14.69 -4.95 -12.12
N TRP A 467 -15.72 -4.38 -12.73
CA TRP A 467 -15.87 -4.39 -14.18
C TRP A 467 -16.55 -3.11 -14.67
N ASN A 468 -16.28 -2.73 -15.90
CA ASN A 468 -16.87 -1.55 -16.51
C ASN A 468 -17.13 -1.79 -18.00
N LEU A 469 -18.18 -1.20 -18.52
CA LEU A 469 -18.48 -1.13 -19.94
C LEU A 469 -18.62 0.34 -20.34
N ASP A 470 -17.67 0.79 -21.15
CA ASP A 470 -17.71 2.07 -21.82
C ASP A 470 -18.07 1.85 -23.29
N ALA A 471 -18.69 2.82 -23.93
CA ALA A 471 -18.98 2.73 -25.35
C ALA A 471 -18.93 4.10 -25.99
N SER A 472 -18.49 4.15 -27.24
CA SER A 472 -18.73 5.30 -28.11
C SER A 472 -19.50 4.89 -29.34
N ALA A 473 -20.40 5.75 -29.77
CA ALA A 473 -21.12 5.63 -31.03
C ALA A 473 -20.84 6.86 -31.87
N LEU A 474 -20.51 6.65 -33.11
CA LEU A 474 -20.30 7.73 -34.09
C LEU A 474 -21.32 7.59 -35.22
N LYS A 475 -21.82 8.71 -35.66
CA LYS A 475 -22.66 8.80 -36.84
C LYS A 475 -22.02 9.79 -37.80
N ASP A 476 -21.50 9.29 -38.89
CA ASP A 476 -21.00 10.14 -39.98
C ASP A 476 -22.14 10.45 -40.96
N ILE A 477 -22.32 11.71 -41.28
CA ILE A 477 -23.34 12.23 -42.21
C ILE A 477 -22.62 12.95 -43.34
N GLY A 478 -22.63 12.36 -44.52
CA GLY A 478 -22.15 13.02 -45.72
C GLY A 478 -23.25 13.96 -46.29
N VAL A 479 -22.96 15.25 -46.37
CA VAL A 479 -23.97 16.24 -46.74
C VAL A 479 -23.85 16.63 -48.23
N TRP A 480 -22.62 16.84 -48.72
CA TRP A 480 -22.41 17.36 -50.06
C TRP A 480 -21.02 16.99 -50.62
N LYS A 481 -20.87 17.08 -51.95
CA LYS A 481 -19.61 16.86 -52.68
C LYS A 481 -18.95 15.50 -52.37
N ASP A 482 -19.71 14.41 -52.46
CA ASP A 482 -19.23 13.06 -52.22
C ASP A 482 -18.56 12.87 -50.83
N GLY A 483 -19.12 13.52 -49.82
CA GLY A 483 -18.63 13.40 -48.42
C GLY A 483 -17.52 14.40 -48.04
N ARG A 484 -17.13 15.33 -48.91
CA ARG A 484 -16.17 16.38 -48.52
C ARG A 484 -16.76 17.36 -47.52
N VAL A 485 -18.06 17.61 -47.60
CA VAL A 485 -18.80 18.38 -46.58
C VAL A 485 -19.68 17.44 -45.81
N GLY A 486 -19.51 17.40 -44.54
CA GLY A 486 -20.25 16.48 -43.67
C GLY A 486 -20.23 16.86 -42.21
N ALA A 487 -20.89 16.04 -41.41
CA ALA A 487 -20.91 16.15 -39.97
C ALA A 487 -20.73 14.79 -39.32
N THR A 488 -19.99 14.75 -38.23
CA THR A 488 -19.87 13.58 -37.37
C THR A 488 -20.52 13.91 -36.03
N LEU A 489 -21.53 13.14 -35.67
CA LEU A 489 -22.10 13.12 -34.33
C LEU A 489 -21.37 12.07 -33.53
N SER A 490 -20.90 12.39 -32.33
CA SER A 490 -20.26 11.50 -31.40
C SER A 490 -21.05 11.41 -30.10
N PHE A 491 -21.18 10.19 -29.60
CA PHE A 491 -21.82 9.88 -28.34
C PHE A 491 -20.84 9.02 -27.54
N SER A 492 -20.35 9.53 -26.42
CA SER A 492 -19.46 8.78 -25.53
C SER A 492 -20.18 8.50 -24.22
N PHE A 493 -20.12 7.26 -23.81
CA PHE A 493 -20.76 6.75 -22.60
C PHE A 493 -19.69 6.09 -21.72
N THR A 494 -19.45 6.64 -20.56
CA THR A 494 -18.69 5.97 -19.51
C THR A 494 -19.66 5.27 -18.58
N ASN A 495 -19.36 4.04 -18.22
CA ASN A 495 -20.23 3.20 -17.39
C ASN A 495 -21.66 3.11 -17.98
N VAL A 496 -21.76 2.60 -19.21
CA VAL A 496 -23.02 2.52 -19.99
C VAL A 496 -24.19 1.96 -19.18
N LEU A 497 -23.92 0.91 -18.40
CA LEU A 497 -24.94 0.21 -17.63
C LEU A 497 -25.23 0.88 -16.28
N ASN A 498 -24.56 2.00 -15.97
CA ASN A 498 -24.63 2.64 -14.67
C ASN A 498 -24.38 1.65 -13.52
N HIS A 499 -23.42 0.74 -13.74
CA HIS A 499 -23.10 -0.29 -12.78
C HIS A 499 -22.45 0.30 -11.53
N PHE A 500 -22.95 -0.06 -10.36
CA PHE A 500 -22.39 0.33 -9.09
C PHE A 500 -21.22 -0.60 -8.72
N GLN A 501 -20.09 -0.02 -8.35
CA GLN A 501 -18.96 -0.74 -7.79
C GLN A 501 -18.71 -0.27 -6.37
N ALA A 502 -18.80 -1.17 -5.42
CA ALA A 502 -18.52 -0.89 -4.02
C ALA A 502 -17.02 -0.61 -3.82
N GLY A 503 -16.72 0.34 -2.95
CA GLY A 503 -15.37 0.66 -2.51
C GLY A 503 -14.76 -0.42 -1.62
N SER A 504 -13.56 -0.15 -1.10
CA SER A 504 -12.89 -1.07 -0.18
C SER A 504 -13.59 -1.12 1.18
N PRO A 505 -13.68 -2.30 1.81
CA PRO A 505 -14.20 -2.44 3.16
C PRO A 505 -13.26 -1.85 4.21
N SER A 506 -13.81 -1.37 5.32
CA SER A 506 -13.05 -1.05 6.52
C SER A 506 -12.62 -2.32 7.24
N LEU A 507 -11.32 -2.56 7.39
CA LEU A 507 -10.77 -3.78 7.96
C LEU A 507 -9.77 -3.46 9.08
N SER A 508 -10.29 -2.93 10.20
CA SER A 508 -9.48 -2.61 11.37
C SER A 508 -10.02 -3.30 12.62
N LEU A 509 -9.16 -4.07 13.30
CA LEU A 509 -9.48 -4.67 14.61
C LEU A 509 -9.64 -3.62 15.71
N SER A 510 -9.15 -2.41 15.51
CA SER A 510 -9.33 -1.30 16.46
C SER A 510 -10.70 -0.61 16.32
N SER A 511 -11.47 -0.98 15.31
CA SER A 511 -12.78 -0.42 15.04
C SER A 511 -13.79 -1.53 14.73
N PRO A 512 -14.08 -2.42 15.70
CA PRO A 512 -14.90 -3.61 15.48
C PRO A 512 -16.33 -3.29 15.01
N THR A 513 -16.88 -2.15 15.44
CA THR A 513 -18.23 -1.71 15.06
C THR A 513 -18.36 -1.34 13.59
N THR A 514 -17.27 -1.09 12.89
CA THR A 514 -17.25 -0.75 11.47
C THR A 514 -16.56 -1.80 10.62
N PHE A 515 -16.25 -2.96 11.19
CA PHE A 515 -15.52 -4.01 10.50
C PHE A 515 -16.26 -4.52 9.27
N GLY A 516 -15.59 -4.58 8.14
CA GLY A 516 -16.15 -4.98 6.86
C GLY A 516 -17.07 -3.96 6.17
N ARG A 517 -17.37 -2.84 6.81
CA ARG A 517 -18.28 -1.81 6.30
C ARG A 517 -17.75 -1.15 5.05
N ILE A 518 -18.63 -0.91 4.07
CA ILE A 518 -18.34 -0.24 2.81
C ILE A 518 -19.18 1.04 2.74
N THR A 519 -18.50 2.18 2.68
CA THR A 519 -19.13 3.51 2.70
C THR A 519 -18.88 4.33 1.45
N SER A 520 -18.14 3.79 0.49
CA SER A 520 -17.76 4.50 -0.73
C SER A 520 -18.07 3.69 -1.98
N GLN A 521 -18.22 4.39 -3.09
CA GLN A 521 -18.28 3.85 -4.44
C GLN A 521 -16.90 3.94 -5.07
N ALA A 522 -16.46 2.88 -5.75
CA ALA A 522 -15.14 2.80 -6.39
C ALA A 522 -15.09 3.36 -7.80
N ASN A 523 -16.25 3.46 -8.48
CA ASN A 523 -16.36 3.96 -9.84
C ASN A 523 -17.21 5.23 -9.90
N THR A 524 -17.12 5.93 -11.03
CA THR A 524 -18.00 7.06 -11.33
C THR A 524 -19.35 6.54 -11.83
N PRO A 525 -20.46 7.24 -11.54
CA PRO A 525 -21.74 7.03 -12.19
C PRO A 525 -21.63 7.18 -13.71
N ARG A 526 -22.66 6.75 -14.43
CA ARG A 526 -22.73 6.91 -15.88
C ARG A 526 -22.56 8.37 -16.28
N ASN A 527 -21.61 8.61 -17.19
CA ASN A 527 -21.41 9.90 -17.81
C ASN A 527 -21.69 9.81 -19.32
N LEU A 528 -22.29 10.87 -19.85
CA LEU A 528 -22.69 10.99 -21.25
C LEU A 528 -22.09 12.26 -21.83
N GLU A 529 -21.41 12.11 -22.93
CA GLU A 529 -20.83 13.21 -23.67
C GLU A 529 -21.33 13.18 -25.13
N PHE A 530 -21.78 14.32 -25.63
CA PHE A 530 -22.25 14.48 -27.00
C PHE A 530 -21.35 15.47 -27.72
N GLY A 531 -20.92 15.13 -28.91
CA GLY A 531 -20.10 15.98 -29.74
C GLY A 531 -20.65 16.09 -31.15
N LEU A 532 -20.51 17.28 -31.75
CA LEU A 532 -20.77 17.51 -33.16
C LEU A 532 -19.51 18.11 -33.79
N ARG A 533 -19.01 17.46 -34.83
CA ARG A 533 -17.91 17.96 -35.65
C ARG A 533 -18.39 18.14 -37.06
N VAL A 534 -18.31 19.36 -37.58
CA VAL A 534 -18.55 19.66 -38.98
C VAL A 534 -17.21 19.75 -39.70
N HIS A 535 -17.13 19.15 -40.86
CA HIS A 535 -15.94 19.21 -41.72
C HIS A 535 -16.36 19.67 -43.14
N PHE A 536 -15.50 20.42 -43.80
CA PHE A 536 -15.72 20.99 -45.10
C PHE A 536 -14.42 21.12 -45.89
#